data_130aefb05a88b8e8f6c875b81cc8e6d9
#
_entry.id   130aefb05a88b8e8f6c875b81cc8e6d9
#
_cell.length_a   1.000
_cell.length_b   1.000
_cell.length_c   1.000
_cell.angle_alpha   90.00
_cell.angle_beta   90.00
_cell.angle_gamma   90.00
#
_symmetry.space_group_name_H-M   'P 1'
#
loop_
_entity.id
_entity.type
_entity.pdbx_description
1 polymer ?
#
loop_
_entity_poly.entity_id
_entity_poly.type
_entity_poly.pdbx_seq_one_letter_code
_entity_poly.pdbx_strand_id
1 'polypeptide(L)'
;MQHIRIGLRLAALCLVFFSGASAQQKLHPNDNCQDHADSDIVTFADAVLEEAVREALSLGPQDALSCSQAAQLRTLRTGGGGARRSVSGSPEWVDPEHVFHDLSGIQNLAGLTNLALPNRGLSDISPLAELRKLTHLNLHTNWISDITPLRGLTTLVDLRIAENPLTDISALRELTELRVLRMHRHGDFIGGQNPRSVMGATGVLFTNAVTDISPLAKLTKLVDLNIHTQDISDLTPLSGLASLIELRLAGNSFTDLSPLRGVTTLEYLELTGNDITDITPLSGLTNLMALDLRFNPNLTNIQALFENPGIGSGDIVELRHTNVSCSDQAKLAEKGVEVRTELFSSCATVSRQR
;
A
#
# COMPACT_ATOMS: atom_id res chain seq x y z
N MET A 1 -45.98 86.27 -27.45
CA MET A 1 -45.84 84.84 -27.77
C MET A 1 -44.45 84.44 -27.30
N GLN A 2 -44.40 83.82 -26.14
CA GLN A 2 -43.14 83.48 -25.45
C GLN A 2 -42.71 82.04 -25.77
N HIS A 3 -41.51 81.89 -26.27
CA HIS A 3 -40.92 80.58 -26.49
C HIS A 3 -40.24 80.07 -25.19
N ILE A 4 -40.72 78.99 -24.59
CA ILE A 4 -40.13 78.33 -23.49
C ILE A 4 -39.10 77.28 -24.03
N ARG A 5 -37.83 77.49 -23.79
CA ARG A 5 -36.78 76.50 -24.05
C ARG A 5 -36.64 75.62 -22.82
N ILE A 6 -36.96 74.39 -22.97
CA ILE A 6 -36.68 73.34 -22.00
C ILE A 6 -35.26 72.79 -22.25
N GLY A 7 -34.35 73.09 -21.35
CA GLY A 7 -32.97 72.51 -21.34
C GLY A 7 -32.94 71.13 -20.73
N LEU A 8 -32.68 70.11 -21.56
CA LEU A 8 -32.40 68.76 -21.09
C LEU A 8 -30.95 68.73 -20.50
N ARG A 9 -30.85 68.56 -19.20
CA ARG A 9 -29.55 68.23 -18.55
C ARG A 9 -29.41 66.71 -18.61
N LEU A 10 -28.46 66.19 -19.40
CA LEU A 10 -27.98 64.83 -19.31
C LEU A 10 -27.19 64.73 -17.99
N ALA A 11 -27.72 63.99 -17.04
CA ALA A 11 -26.97 63.53 -15.90
C ALA A 11 -26.14 62.31 -16.35
N ALA A 12 -24.85 62.48 -16.50
CA ALA A 12 -23.92 61.35 -16.69
C ALA A 12 -23.88 60.52 -15.42
N LEU A 13 -24.51 59.34 -15.44
CA LEU A 13 -24.45 58.34 -14.41
C LEU A 13 -23.07 57.68 -14.50
N CYS A 14 -22.09 58.14 -13.73
CA CYS A 14 -20.85 57.40 -13.51
C CYS A 14 -21.18 56.11 -12.74
N LEU A 15 -21.33 55.02 -13.47
CA LEU A 15 -21.26 53.66 -12.88
C LEU A 15 -19.83 53.44 -12.43
N VAL A 16 -19.57 53.72 -11.15
CA VAL A 16 -18.38 53.26 -10.46
C VAL A 16 -18.56 51.77 -10.29
N PHE A 17 -17.93 50.98 -11.16
CA PHE A 17 -17.70 49.57 -10.88
C PHE A 17 -16.76 49.53 -9.70
N PHE A 18 -17.30 49.36 -8.49
CA PHE A 18 -16.54 48.79 -7.39
C PHE A 18 -16.21 47.37 -7.79
N SER A 19 -15.03 47.15 -8.31
CA SER A 19 -14.40 45.83 -8.20
C SER A 19 -14.15 45.61 -6.72
N GLY A 20 -15.18 45.12 -6.04
CA GLY A 20 -15.02 44.65 -4.68
C GLY A 20 -14.02 43.47 -4.74
N ALA A 21 -12.76 43.74 -4.41
CA ALA A 21 -11.91 42.68 -4.01
C ALA A 21 -12.65 42.02 -2.82
N SER A 22 -13.21 40.83 -3.01
CA SER A 22 -13.76 40.05 -1.89
C SER A 22 -12.62 39.89 -0.90
N ALA A 23 -12.87 40.28 0.35
CA ALA A 23 -11.87 40.08 1.40
C ALA A 23 -11.55 38.58 1.42
N GLN A 24 -10.27 38.23 1.42
CA GLN A 24 -9.82 36.84 1.59
C GLN A 24 -10.49 36.25 2.84
N GLN A 25 -11.22 35.17 2.65
CA GLN A 25 -11.86 34.45 3.73
C GLN A 25 -10.90 33.37 4.23
N LYS A 26 -10.82 33.21 5.55
CA LYS A 26 -10.16 32.09 6.18
C LYS A 26 -11.16 30.93 6.26
N LEU A 27 -10.87 29.83 5.58
CA LEU A 27 -11.73 28.65 5.52
C LEU A 27 -11.67 27.87 6.83
N HIS A 28 -12.77 27.23 7.21
CA HIS A 28 -12.74 26.19 8.23
C HIS A 28 -11.98 24.97 7.67
N PRO A 29 -11.27 24.17 8.50
CA PRO A 29 -10.53 22.98 8.00
C PRO A 29 -11.39 21.99 7.21
N ASN A 30 -12.70 21.91 7.49
CA ASN A 30 -13.62 21.03 6.76
C ASN A 30 -14.17 21.63 5.46
N ASP A 31 -13.91 22.92 5.19
CA ASP A 31 -14.36 23.55 3.95
C ASP A 31 -13.53 23.04 2.76
N ASN A 32 -14.13 23.08 1.57
CA ASN A 32 -13.48 22.67 0.34
C ASN A 32 -13.24 23.88 -0.56
N CYS A 33 -12.01 24.08 -0.99
CA CYS A 33 -11.66 25.15 -1.92
C CYS A 33 -12.50 25.19 -3.22
N GLN A 34 -13.11 24.07 -3.61
CA GLN A 34 -13.98 24.03 -4.79
C GLN A 34 -15.22 24.92 -4.64
N ASP A 35 -15.64 25.20 -3.40
CA ASP A 35 -16.83 26.00 -3.09
C ASP A 35 -16.48 27.46 -2.74
N HIS A 36 -15.18 27.84 -2.84
CA HIS A 36 -14.64 29.11 -2.40
C HIS A 36 -13.79 29.80 -3.48
N ALA A 37 -13.37 31.06 -3.20
CA ALA A 37 -12.50 31.76 -4.12
C ALA A 37 -11.06 31.23 -4.08
N ASP A 38 -10.37 31.25 -5.22
CA ASP A 38 -8.95 30.83 -5.33
C ASP A 38 -8.01 31.55 -4.36
N SER A 39 -8.40 32.76 -3.94
CA SER A 39 -7.65 33.59 -2.99
C SER A 39 -7.95 33.27 -1.52
N ASP A 40 -9.00 32.50 -1.22
CA ASP A 40 -9.37 32.20 0.16
C ASP A 40 -8.29 31.34 0.85
N ILE A 41 -8.18 31.48 2.16
CA ILE A 41 -7.07 30.95 2.94
C ILE A 41 -7.44 29.57 3.46
N VAL A 42 -6.67 28.57 3.05
CA VAL A 42 -6.78 27.18 3.54
C VAL A 42 -6.25 27.10 4.98
N THR A 43 -6.95 26.33 5.79
CA THR A 43 -6.52 25.97 7.15
C THR A 43 -6.54 24.47 7.34
N PHE A 44 -5.80 24.00 8.32
CA PHE A 44 -5.75 22.60 8.73
C PHE A 44 -6.20 22.48 10.19
N ALA A 45 -6.82 21.37 10.54
CA ALA A 45 -7.18 21.09 11.93
C ALA A 45 -5.93 20.70 12.75
N ASP A 46 -4.95 20.10 12.10
CA ASP A 46 -3.71 19.62 12.72
C ASP A 46 -2.53 20.53 12.36
N ALA A 47 -1.85 21.06 13.39
CA ALA A 47 -0.74 21.99 13.19
C ALA A 47 0.51 21.34 12.59
N VAL A 48 0.74 20.03 12.86
CA VAL A 48 1.89 19.29 12.32
C VAL A 48 1.67 19.03 10.83
N LEU A 49 0.42 18.72 10.44
CA LEU A 49 0.05 18.60 9.03
C LEU A 49 0.21 19.94 8.30
N GLU A 50 -0.25 21.04 8.92
CA GLU A 50 -0.12 22.38 8.34
C GLU A 50 1.36 22.74 8.13
N GLU A 51 2.22 22.48 9.12
CA GLU A 51 3.67 22.73 9.02
C GLU A 51 4.30 21.93 7.87
N ALA A 52 3.97 20.64 7.74
CA ALA A 52 4.45 19.80 6.64
C ALA A 52 4.03 20.32 5.26
N VAL A 53 2.81 20.84 5.13
CA VAL A 53 2.33 21.44 3.88
C VAL A 53 3.05 22.75 3.58
N ARG A 54 3.24 23.61 4.59
CA ARG A 54 3.99 24.87 4.47
C ARG A 54 5.43 24.64 4.04
N GLU A 55 6.10 23.67 4.66
CA GLU A 55 7.46 23.26 4.29
C GLU A 55 7.50 22.79 2.82
N ALA A 56 6.58 21.92 2.42
CA ALA A 56 6.50 21.39 1.05
C ALA A 56 6.27 22.49 -0.01
N LEU A 57 5.62 23.59 0.37
CA LEU A 57 5.37 24.75 -0.48
C LEU A 57 6.41 25.88 -0.29
N SER A 58 7.40 25.69 0.59
CA SER A 58 8.40 26.72 0.95
C SER A 58 7.77 28.01 1.48
N LEU A 59 6.69 27.89 2.26
CA LEU A 59 5.99 29.00 2.89
C LEU A 59 6.50 29.22 4.33
N GLY A 60 6.62 30.50 4.71
CA GLY A 60 6.92 30.86 6.09
C GLY A 60 5.72 30.65 7.04
N PRO A 61 5.96 30.69 8.38
CA PRO A 61 4.90 30.42 9.37
C PRO A 61 3.72 31.41 9.32
N GLN A 62 3.94 32.63 8.78
CA GLN A 62 2.93 33.68 8.69
C GLN A 62 2.39 33.89 7.27
N ASP A 63 2.91 33.17 6.28
CA ASP A 63 2.45 33.32 4.91
C ASP A 63 1.02 32.75 4.77
N ALA A 64 0.17 33.45 4.05
CA ALA A 64 -1.15 32.93 3.76
C ALA A 64 -1.05 31.80 2.74
N LEU A 65 -1.72 30.67 2.98
CA LEU A 65 -1.85 29.57 2.03
C LEU A 65 -3.20 29.67 1.33
N SER A 66 -3.22 30.19 0.10
CA SER A 66 -4.45 30.29 -0.68
C SER A 66 -4.87 28.92 -1.28
N CYS A 67 -6.16 28.80 -1.64
CA CYS A 67 -6.69 27.64 -2.35
C CYS A 67 -5.94 27.36 -3.65
N SER A 68 -5.55 28.39 -4.40
CA SER A 68 -4.78 28.22 -5.64
C SER A 68 -3.36 27.68 -5.39
N GLN A 69 -2.71 28.09 -4.31
CA GLN A 69 -1.39 27.56 -3.92
C GLN A 69 -1.50 26.11 -3.42
N ALA A 70 -2.48 25.81 -2.58
CA ALA A 70 -2.77 24.46 -2.09
C ALA A 70 -2.98 23.46 -3.25
N ALA A 71 -3.74 23.87 -4.26
CA ALA A 71 -3.99 23.04 -5.45
C ALA A 71 -2.76 22.79 -6.34
N GLN A 72 -1.65 23.52 -6.15
CA GLN A 72 -0.41 23.34 -6.90
C GLN A 72 0.49 22.25 -6.29
N LEU A 73 0.31 21.89 -5.03
CA LEU A 73 1.10 20.84 -4.40
C LEU A 73 0.86 19.50 -5.09
N ARG A 74 1.94 18.84 -5.52
CA ARG A 74 1.89 17.54 -6.21
C ARG A 74 2.34 16.40 -5.33
N THR A 75 3.24 16.67 -4.40
CA THR A 75 3.84 15.66 -3.53
C THR A 75 3.87 16.16 -2.10
N LEU A 76 3.29 15.40 -1.19
CA LEU A 76 3.45 15.60 0.24
C LEU A 76 4.00 14.31 0.85
N ARG A 77 5.20 14.43 1.41
CA ARG A 77 5.85 13.31 2.11
C ARG A 77 6.29 13.82 3.48
N THR A 78 5.70 13.26 4.49
CA THR A 78 6.19 13.47 5.84
C THR A 78 7.21 12.38 6.11
N GLY A 79 8.42 12.75 6.50
CA GLY A 79 9.43 11.78 6.92
C GLY A 79 8.80 10.87 7.97
N GLY A 80 9.00 9.56 7.86
CA GLY A 80 8.59 8.65 8.93
C GLY A 80 9.34 9.12 10.18
N GLY A 81 8.60 9.62 11.18
CA GLY A 81 9.19 9.95 12.47
C GLY A 81 10.03 8.76 12.86
N GLY A 82 11.34 8.96 13.08
CA GLY A 82 12.27 7.87 13.25
C GLY A 82 11.80 6.94 14.35
N ALA A 83 11.20 5.82 13.93
CA ALA A 83 10.88 4.74 14.83
C ALA A 83 12.21 4.22 15.39
N ARG A 84 12.67 4.78 16.49
CA ARG A 84 13.65 4.09 17.32
C ARG A 84 12.94 2.85 17.81
N ARG A 85 13.36 1.68 17.32
CA ARG A 85 12.95 0.39 17.87
C ARG A 85 13.18 0.44 19.37
N SER A 86 12.13 0.63 20.14
CA SER A 86 12.18 0.30 21.56
C SER A 86 12.02 -1.21 21.69
N VAL A 87 12.87 -1.83 22.50
CA VAL A 87 12.93 -3.28 22.74
C VAL A 87 11.95 -3.70 23.83
N SER A 88 11.14 -2.78 24.34
CA SER A 88 10.18 -3.03 25.44
C SER A 88 8.76 -2.76 24.94
N GLY A 89 7.98 -3.82 24.83
CA GLY A 89 6.61 -3.94 24.36
C GLY A 89 5.51 -3.01 24.92
N SER A 90 5.72 -1.72 24.94
CA SER A 90 4.72 -0.72 25.27
C SER A 90 4.32 0.11 24.04
N PRO A 91 3.06 0.60 23.94
CA PRO A 91 2.53 1.31 22.77
C PRO A 91 3.07 2.74 22.57
N GLU A 92 4.26 3.05 23.08
CA GLU A 92 4.91 4.37 23.00
C GLU A 92 5.64 4.65 21.67
N TRP A 93 5.17 4.07 20.58
CA TRP A 93 5.91 3.97 19.31
C TRP A 93 5.72 5.13 18.35
N VAL A 94 4.77 5.99 18.59
CA VAL A 94 4.58 7.19 17.79
C VAL A 94 5.12 8.35 18.63
N ASP A 95 6.15 9.00 18.10
CA ASP A 95 6.62 10.25 18.69
C ASP A 95 5.42 11.22 18.76
N PRO A 96 4.95 11.64 19.95
CA PRO A 96 3.77 12.48 20.09
C PRO A 96 3.86 13.77 19.27
N GLU A 97 5.07 14.24 18.98
CA GLU A 97 5.31 15.43 18.16
C GLU A 97 5.08 15.21 16.67
N HIS A 98 4.86 13.95 16.23
CA HIS A 98 4.71 13.59 14.82
C HIS A 98 3.38 12.89 14.50
N VAL A 99 2.47 12.77 15.45
CA VAL A 99 1.12 12.20 15.24
C VAL A 99 0.25 13.23 14.54
N PHE A 100 -0.48 12.80 13.52
CA PHE A 100 -1.58 13.58 12.98
C PHE A 100 -2.88 13.15 13.64
N HIS A 101 -3.52 14.06 14.32
CA HIS A 101 -4.80 13.77 14.99
C HIS A 101 -5.99 13.96 14.06
N ASP A 102 -5.86 14.80 13.03
CA ASP A 102 -6.94 15.14 12.11
C ASP A 102 -6.36 15.54 10.74
N LEU A 103 -6.86 14.90 9.68
CA LEU A 103 -6.47 15.23 8.30
C LEU A 103 -7.31 16.34 7.68
N SER A 104 -8.27 16.95 8.39
CA SER A 104 -9.11 18.02 7.86
C SER A 104 -8.26 19.18 7.35
N GLY A 105 -8.54 19.63 6.14
CA GLY A 105 -7.74 20.60 5.38
C GLY A 105 -6.99 19.96 4.21
N ILE A 106 -6.63 18.66 4.30
CA ILE A 106 -5.87 17.97 3.25
C ILE A 106 -6.67 17.82 1.94
N GLN A 107 -8.01 17.79 2.01
CA GLN A 107 -8.89 17.74 0.82
C GLN A 107 -8.67 18.94 -0.12
N ASN A 108 -8.13 20.06 0.39
CA ASN A 108 -7.82 21.25 -0.38
C ASN A 108 -6.53 21.11 -1.21
N LEU A 109 -5.73 20.07 -0.97
CA LEU A 109 -4.55 19.76 -1.75
C LEU A 109 -4.92 18.96 -3.02
N ALA A 110 -5.95 19.40 -3.75
CA ALA A 110 -6.54 18.69 -4.89
C ALA A 110 -5.60 18.45 -6.08
N GLY A 111 -4.39 19.02 -6.02
CA GLY A 111 -3.32 18.77 -6.97
C GLY A 111 -2.44 17.55 -6.66
N LEU A 112 -2.58 16.95 -5.47
CA LEU A 112 -1.70 15.86 -5.03
C LEU A 112 -1.80 14.64 -5.95
N THR A 113 -0.63 14.16 -6.34
CA THR A 113 -0.45 12.90 -7.05
C THR A 113 0.28 11.87 -6.18
N ASN A 114 1.11 12.34 -5.25
CA ASN A 114 1.89 11.49 -4.35
C ASN A 114 1.68 11.96 -2.90
N LEU A 115 1.15 11.07 -2.07
CA LEU A 115 0.95 11.30 -0.64
C LEU A 115 1.59 10.18 0.17
N ALA A 116 2.46 10.53 1.12
CA ALA A 116 3.07 9.57 2.03
C ALA A 116 2.98 10.07 3.47
N LEU A 117 2.18 9.39 4.27
CA LEU A 117 1.92 9.64 5.69
C LEU A 117 2.15 8.35 6.51
N PRO A 118 3.34 7.72 6.44
CA PRO A 118 3.61 6.50 7.18
C PRO A 118 3.81 6.81 8.66
N ASN A 119 3.33 5.93 9.55
CA ASN A 119 3.53 6.00 10.99
C ASN A 119 3.10 7.35 11.60
N ARG A 120 1.84 7.73 11.34
CA ARG A 120 1.26 9.00 11.79
C ARG A 120 0.12 8.83 12.80
N GLY A 121 -0.17 7.58 13.21
CA GLY A 121 -1.27 7.29 14.14
C GLY A 121 -2.66 7.48 13.53
N LEU A 122 -2.78 7.56 12.22
CA LEU A 122 -4.03 7.83 11.52
C LEU A 122 -5.01 6.67 11.67
N SER A 123 -6.26 7.00 12.03
CA SER A 123 -7.40 6.08 12.00
C SER A 123 -8.49 6.53 11.03
N ASP A 124 -8.72 7.83 10.92
CA ASP A 124 -9.68 8.42 9.97
C ASP A 124 -8.95 9.01 8.77
N ILE A 125 -9.31 8.50 7.58
CA ILE A 125 -8.78 8.97 6.30
C ILE A 125 -9.88 9.53 5.40
N SER A 126 -11.05 9.86 5.95
CA SER A 126 -12.17 10.41 5.19
C SER A 126 -11.81 11.66 4.38
N PRO A 127 -10.93 12.59 4.86
CA PRO A 127 -10.54 13.75 4.07
C PRO A 127 -9.76 13.43 2.79
N LEU A 128 -9.23 12.19 2.63
CA LEU A 128 -8.53 11.78 1.41
C LEU A 128 -9.46 11.50 0.23
N ALA A 129 -10.77 11.32 0.47
CA ALA A 129 -11.73 10.89 -0.56
C ALA A 129 -11.81 11.84 -1.78
N GLU A 130 -11.47 13.12 -1.61
CA GLU A 130 -11.50 14.12 -2.66
C GLU A 130 -10.18 14.25 -3.44
N LEU A 131 -9.12 13.57 -3.03
CA LEU A 131 -7.80 13.65 -3.67
C LEU A 131 -7.72 12.75 -4.93
N ARG A 132 -8.63 12.95 -5.86
CA ARG A 132 -8.89 12.08 -7.03
C ARG A 132 -7.75 12.04 -8.06
N LYS A 133 -6.69 12.83 -7.89
CA LYS A 133 -5.49 12.79 -8.73
C LYS A 133 -4.37 11.94 -8.13
N LEU A 134 -4.58 11.35 -6.94
CA LEU A 134 -3.58 10.50 -6.32
C LEU A 134 -3.28 9.28 -7.20
N THR A 135 -2.00 9.09 -7.46
CA THR A 135 -1.45 7.91 -8.14
C THR A 135 -0.61 7.04 -7.20
N HIS A 136 -0.02 7.65 -6.17
CA HIS A 136 0.79 6.96 -5.16
C HIS A 136 0.33 7.38 -3.77
N LEU A 137 -0.06 6.40 -2.96
CA LEU A 137 -0.52 6.61 -1.60
C LEU A 137 0.18 5.63 -0.65
N ASN A 138 0.91 6.18 0.32
CA ASN A 138 1.56 5.40 1.37
C ASN A 138 1.02 5.79 2.75
N LEU A 139 0.29 4.87 3.35
CA LEU A 139 -0.31 4.97 4.69
C LEU A 139 0.17 3.83 5.61
N HIS A 140 1.37 3.30 5.32
CA HIS A 140 1.98 2.21 6.09
C HIS A 140 2.08 2.53 7.59
N THR A 141 1.85 1.54 8.45
CA THR A 141 1.97 1.65 9.92
C THR A 141 1.08 2.76 10.50
N ASN A 142 -0.22 2.61 10.34
CA ASN A 142 -1.25 3.48 10.94
C ASN A 142 -2.31 2.61 11.66
N TRP A 143 -3.39 3.23 12.13
CA TRP A 143 -4.52 2.58 12.80
C TRP A 143 -5.78 2.53 11.94
N ILE A 144 -5.61 2.50 10.61
CA ILE A 144 -6.71 2.55 9.65
C ILE A 144 -7.40 1.19 9.60
N SER A 145 -8.69 1.16 9.94
CA SER A 145 -9.55 -0.03 9.79
C SER A 145 -10.57 0.11 8.67
N ASP A 146 -10.91 1.35 8.27
CA ASP A 146 -11.85 1.65 7.18
C ASP A 146 -11.13 2.35 6.04
N ILE A 147 -11.12 1.71 4.86
CA ILE A 147 -10.56 2.26 3.62
C ILE A 147 -11.65 2.64 2.60
N THR A 148 -12.91 2.71 3.02
CA THR A 148 -14.03 3.18 2.17
C THR A 148 -13.75 4.52 1.49
N PRO A 149 -13.07 5.50 2.13
CA PRO A 149 -12.71 6.76 1.50
C PRO A 149 -11.82 6.61 0.24
N LEU A 150 -11.10 5.49 0.08
CA LEU A 150 -10.25 5.26 -1.08
C LEU A 150 -11.02 4.79 -2.33
N ARG A 151 -12.28 4.38 -2.19
CA ARG A 151 -13.09 3.80 -3.29
C ARG A 151 -13.12 4.64 -4.56
N GLY A 152 -13.13 5.98 -4.41
CA GLY A 152 -13.19 6.93 -5.53
C GLY A 152 -11.84 7.27 -6.17
N LEU A 153 -10.72 6.80 -5.60
CA LEU A 153 -9.37 7.14 -6.04
C LEU A 153 -8.89 6.21 -7.17
N THR A 154 -9.66 6.13 -8.23
CA THR A 154 -9.47 5.18 -9.34
C THR A 154 -8.19 5.42 -10.16
N THR A 155 -7.48 6.51 -9.93
CA THR A 155 -6.17 6.82 -10.52
C THR A 155 -4.98 6.20 -9.79
N LEU A 156 -5.22 5.53 -8.62
CA LEU A 156 -4.16 4.93 -7.82
C LEU A 156 -3.45 3.81 -8.59
N VAL A 157 -2.12 3.89 -8.60
CA VAL A 157 -1.19 2.94 -9.22
C VAL A 157 -0.37 2.20 -8.15
N ASP A 158 0.06 2.89 -7.10
CA ASP A 158 0.80 2.32 -5.96
C ASP A 158 0.05 2.65 -4.67
N LEU A 159 -0.42 1.61 -3.98
CA LEU A 159 -1.09 1.71 -2.69
C LEU A 159 -0.33 0.86 -1.64
N ARG A 160 0.18 1.52 -0.61
CA ARG A 160 0.87 0.90 0.52
C ARG A 160 0.12 1.21 1.80
N ILE A 161 -0.59 0.21 2.32
CA ILE A 161 -1.42 0.28 3.54
C ILE A 161 -1.08 -0.85 4.52
N ALA A 162 0.13 -1.38 4.41
CA ALA A 162 0.63 -2.41 5.31
C ALA A 162 0.63 -1.93 6.77
N GLU A 163 0.60 -2.88 7.72
CA GLU A 163 0.61 -2.58 9.16
C GLU A 163 -0.58 -1.70 9.60
N ASN A 164 -1.77 -2.00 9.09
CA ASN A 164 -3.04 -1.41 9.51
C ASN A 164 -4.01 -2.53 9.92
N PRO A 165 -4.97 -2.26 10.84
CA PRO A 165 -5.94 -3.27 11.31
C PRO A 165 -7.10 -3.49 10.31
N LEU A 166 -6.78 -3.72 9.03
CA LEU A 166 -7.76 -3.94 7.98
C LEU A 166 -8.41 -5.32 8.08
N THR A 167 -9.72 -5.39 7.79
CA THR A 167 -10.48 -6.63 7.63
C THR A 167 -11.31 -6.63 6.36
N ASP A 168 -11.80 -5.47 5.92
CA ASP A 168 -12.57 -5.28 4.68
C ASP A 168 -11.76 -4.47 3.67
N ILE A 169 -11.57 -5.04 2.48
CA ILE A 169 -10.89 -4.41 1.35
C ILE A 169 -11.81 -4.19 0.15
N SER A 170 -13.13 -4.22 0.36
CA SER A 170 -14.13 -4.06 -0.70
C SER A 170 -13.97 -2.74 -1.48
N ALA A 171 -13.43 -1.70 -0.84
CA ALA A 171 -13.14 -0.41 -1.46
C ALA A 171 -12.11 -0.50 -2.60
N LEU A 172 -11.26 -1.54 -2.64
CA LEU A 172 -10.24 -1.72 -3.67
C LEU A 172 -10.80 -2.18 -5.02
N ARG A 173 -12.03 -2.70 -5.05
CA ARG A 173 -12.63 -3.37 -6.23
C ARG A 173 -12.56 -2.55 -7.52
N GLU A 174 -12.69 -1.23 -7.42
CA GLU A 174 -12.73 -0.33 -8.58
C GLU A 174 -11.38 0.34 -8.88
N LEU A 175 -10.32 0.05 -8.09
CA LEU A 175 -9.00 0.64 -8.27
C LEU A 175 -8.19 -0.12 -9.34
N THR A 176 -8.75 -0.25 -10.53
CA THR A 176 -8.24 -1.12 -11.61
C THR A 176 -6.92 -0.65 -12.24
N GLU A 177 -6.44 0.56 -11.90
CA GLU A 177 -5.12 1.05 -12.32
C GLU A 177 -3.98 0.58 -11.40
N LEU A 178 -4.30 -0.09 -10.26
CA LEU A 178 -3.28 -0.55 -9.31
C LEU A 178 -2.29 -1.52 -9.97
N ARG A 179 -1.01 -1.21 -9.80
CA ARG A 179 0.12 -2.05 -10.16
C ARG A 179 0.88 -2.58 -8.96
N VAL A 180 0.89 -1.81 -7.85
CA VAL A 180 1.54 -2.18 -6.60
C VAL A 180 0.50 -2.11 -5.48
N LEU A 181 0.30 -3.23 -4.78
CA LEU A 181 -0.53 -3.28 -3.58
C LEU A 181 0.24 -3.98 -2.45
N ARG A 182 0.52 -3.24 -1.39
CA ARG A 182 1.17 -3.77 -0.20
C ARG A 182 0.29 -3.53 1.02
N MET A 183 -0.29 -4.60 1.54
CA MET A 183 -1.19 -4.58 2.69
C MET A 183 -0.87 -5.70 3.69
N HIS A 184 0.37 -6.12 3.69
CA HIS A 184 0.87 -7.13 4.60
C HIS A 184 0.85 -6.66 6.05
N ARG A 185 0.88 -7.62 6.97
CA ARG A 185 1.07 -7.38 8.40
C ARG A 185 2.49 -7.81 8.77
N HIS A 186 3.08 -7.13 9.74
CA HIS A 186 4.42 -7.50 10.18
C HIS A 186 4.35 -8.82 10.93
N GLY A 187 4.97 -9.84 10.35
CA GLY A 187 5.30 -11.09 10.99
C GLY A 187 6.81 -11.21 11.01
N ASP A 188 7.45 -10.85 12.11
CA ASP A 188 8.86 -11.22 12.27
C ASP A 188 8.94 -12.73 12.27
N PHE A 189 9.44 -13.32 11.18
CA PHE A 189 9.92 -14.71 11.15
C PHE A 189 11.16 -14.84 12.04
N ILE A 190 11.04 -14.42 13.32
CA ILE A 190 12.12 -14.57 14.29
C ILE A 190 12.01 -15.95 14.91
N GLY A 191 12.93 -16.83 14.51
CA GLY A 191 13.22 -18.04 15.28
C GLY A 191 12.25 -19.20 15.13
N GLY A 192 11.63 -19.43 13.97
CA GLY A 192 10.90 -20.68 13.70
C GLY A 192 9.54 -20.81 14.38
N GLN A 193 8.94 -19.71 14.79
CA GLN A 193 7.59 -19.67 15.33
C GLN A 193 6.55 -19.47 14.20
N ASN A 194 5.37 -20.05 14.41
CA ASN A 194 4.26 -19.93 13.46
C ASN A 194 3.95 -18.45 13.17
N PRO A 195 3.98 -17.98 11.90
CA PRO A 195 3.69 -16.59 11.54
C PRO A 195 2.27 -16.11 11.90
N ARG A 196 1.40 -17.03 12.29
CA ARG A 196 0.03 -16.72 12.77
C ARG A 196 -0.01 -16.05 14.15
N SER A 197 1.09 -16.00 14.89
CA SER A 197 1.19 -15.31 16.18
C SER A 197 2.00 -14.03 16.08
N VAL A 198 1.53 -13.08 15.29
CA VAL A 198 2.31 -11.90 14.93
C VAL A 198 1.94 -10.71 15.79
N MET A 199 2.94 -10.18 16.51
CA MET A 199 2.89 -8.80 16.98
C MET A 199 3.26 -7.90 15.80
N GLY A 200 2.37 -6.99 15.40
CA GLY A 200 2.71 -5.94 14.44
C GLY A 200 3.90 -5.10 14.94
N ALA A 201 4.53 -4.32 14.07
CA ALA A 201 5.64 -3.41 14.42
C ALA A 201 5.30 -2.49 15.61
N THR A 202 4.01 -2.33 15.89
CA THR A 202 3.44 -1.58 17.02
C THR A 202 3.36 -2.40 18.32
N GLY A 203 3.78 -3.68 18.33
CA GLY A 203 3.60 -4.56 19.50
C GLY A 203 2.14 -4.95 19.77
N VAL A 204 1.20 -4.60 18.88
CA VAL A 204 -0.22 -4.92 19.01
C VAL A 204 -0.52 -6.20 18.25
N LEU A 205 -1.17 -7.15 18.93
CA LEU A 205 -1.77 -8.31 18.28
C LEU A 205 -3.01 -7.85 17.51
N PHE A 206 -2.89 -7.70 16.20
CA PHE A 206 -4.08 -7.57 15.37
C PHE A 206 -4.71 -8.96 15.25
N THR A 207 -5.81 -9.18 15.94
CA THR A 207 -6.58 -10.43 15.88
C THR A 207 -7.41 -10.55 14.61
N ASN A 208 -7.66 -9.42 13.93
CA ASN A 208 -8.49 -9.35 12.73
C ASN A 208 -7.60 -9.32 11.49
N ALA A 209 -7.86 -10.18 10.53
CA ALA A 209 -7.11 -10.30 9.29
C ALA A 209 -8.05 -10.18 8.08
N VAL A 210 -7.50 -9.83 6.92
CA VAL A 210 -8.23 -9.94 5.66
C VAL A 210 -8.32 -11.41 5.28
N THR A 211 -9.54 -11.92 5.15
CA THR A 211 -9.82 -13.29 4.71
C THR A 211 -10.39 -13.32 3.29
N ASP A 212 -11.19 -12.32 2.92
CA ASP A 212 -11.80 -12.20 1.58
C ASP A 212 -10.97 -11.27 0.68
N ILE A 213 -10.32 -11.85 -0.33
CA ILE A 213 -9.57 -11.13 -1.36
C ILE A 213 -10.34 -11.05 -2.70
N SER A 214 -11.64 -11.38 -2.72
CA SER A 214 -12.46 -11.26 -3.93
C SER A 214 -12.45 -9.86 -4.57
N PRO A 215 -12.28 -8.73 -3.81
CA PRO A 215 -12.12 -7.41 -4.40
C PRO A 215 -10.92 -7.28 -5.34
N LEU A 216 -9.90 -8.14 -5.23
CA LEU A 216 -8.69 -8.08 -6.06
C LEU A 216 -8.89 -8.69 -7.45
N ALA A 217 -9.94 -9.48 -7.68
CA ALA A 217 -10.11 -10.27 -8.90
C ALA A 217 -10.13 -9.44 -10.21
N LYS A 218 -10.46 -8.16 -10.14
CA LYS A 218 -10.48 -7.25 -11.30
C LYS A 218 -9.20 -6.42 -11.48
N LEU A 219 -8.26 -6.51 -10.55
CA LEU A 219 -7.04 -5.69 -10.56
C LEU A 219 -5.97 -6.30 -11.47
N THR A 220 -6.31 -6.54 -12.72
CA THR A 220 -5.49 -7.28 -13.69
C THR A 220 -4.17 -6.59 -14.08
N LYS A 221 -3.98 -5.32 -13.69
CA LYS A 221 -2.73 -4.58 -13.88
C LYS A 221 -1.75 -4.76 -12.72
N LEU A 222 -2.10 -5.51 -11.66
CA LEU A 222 -1.18 -5.76 -10.54
C LEU A 222 0.07 -6.49 -11.03
N VAL A 223 1.22 -5.94 -10.61
CA VAL A 223 2.57 -6.43 -10.89
C VAL A 223 3.25 -6.89 -9.60
N ASP A 224 3.10 -6.15 -8.50
CA ASP A 224 3.62 -6.46 -7.17
C ASP A 224 2.44 -6.53 -6.18
N LEU A 225 2.17 -7.72 -5.66
CA LEU A 225 1.16 -7.96 -4.64
C LEU A 225 1.79 -8.58 -3.39
N ASN A 226 1.71 -7.84 -2.28
CA ASN A 226 2.16 -8.33 -0.99
C ASN A 226 1.00 -8.33 0.02
N ILE A 227 0.51 -9.54 0.34
CA ILE A 227 -0.59 -9.80 1.27
C ILE A 227 -0.21 -10.90 2.27
N HIS A 228 1.05 -10.92 2.69
CA HIS A 228 1.49 -11.90 3.67
C HIS A 228 0.91 -11.63 5.07
N THR A 229 0.87 -12.67 5.89
CA THR A 229 0.39 -12.66 7.28
C THR A 229 -1.04 -12.12 7.42
N GLN A 230 -1.89 -12.57 6.51
CA GLN A 230 -3.34 -12.48 6.58
C GLN A 230 -3.92 -13.85 6.99
N ASP A 231 -5.19 -14.07 6.83
CA ASP A 231 -5.80 -15.40 7.04
C ASP A 231 -6.55 -15.86 5.77
N ILE A 232 -5.81 -15.76 4.64
CA ILE A 232 -6.35 -16.08 3.33
C ILE A 232 -6.33 -17.60 3.13
N SER A 233 -7.47 -18.18 2.79
CA SER A 233 -7.62 -19.61 2.46
C SER A 233 -7.99 -19.87 1.01
N ASP A 234 -8.53 -18.87 0.29
CA ASP A 234 -8.95 -18.98 -1.12
C ASP A 234 -8.14 -18.03 -2.01
N LEU A 235 -7.35 -18.62 -2.93
CA LEU A 235 -6.57 -17.87 -3.93
C LEU A 235 -7.30 -17.70 -5.27
N THR A 236 -8.54 -18.18 -5.41
CA THR A 236 -9.33 -18.08 -6.66
C THR A 236 -9.35 -16.66 -7.25
N PRO A 237 -9.47 -15.58 -6.45
CA PRO A 237 -9.44 -14.21 -6.97
C PRO A 237 -8.14 -13.82 -7.69
N LEU A 238 -7.03 -14.54 -7.46
CA LEU A 238 -5.75 -14.25 -8.10
C LEU A 238 -5.60 -14.89 -9.49
N SER A 239 -6.48 -15.83 -9.86
CA SER A 239 -6.35 -16.64 -11.08
C SER A 239 -6.33 -15.83 -12.40
N GLY A 240 -6.91 -14.61 -12.39
CA GLY A 240 -6.96 -13.70 -13.55
C GLY A 240 -5.87 -12.64 -13.59
N LEU A 241 -4.96 -12.61 -12.60
CA LEU A 241 -3.96 -11.54 -12.46
C LEU A 241 -2.71 -11.83 -13.29
N ALA A 242 -2.86 -11.90 -14.60
CA ALA A 242 -1.83 -12.30 -15.55
C ALA A 242 -0.66 -11.31 -15.74
N SER A 243 -0.64 -10.19 -15.00
CA SER A 243 0.46 -9.22 -15.00
C SER A 243 1.38 -9.35 -13.78
N LEU A 244 1.06 -10.24 -12.82
CA LEU A 244 1.84 -10.40 -11.59
C LEU A 244 3.25 -10.91 -11.89
N ILE A 245 4.25 -10.18 -11.38
CA ILE A 245 5.68 -10.53 -11.41
C ILE A 245 6.13 -10.94 -10.00
N GLU A 246 5.69 -10.20 -8.98
CA GLU A 246 6.04 -10.47 -7.58
C GLU A 246 4.78 -10.75 -6.77
N LEU A 247 4.72 -11.93 -6.15
CA LEU A 247 3.60 -12.35 -5.30
C LEU A 247 4.13 -12.87 -3.96
N ARG A 248 3.74 -12.19 -2.86
CA ARG A 248 4.09 -12.58 -1.49
C ARG A 248 2.86 -12.95 -0.72
N LEU A 249 2.78 -14.24 -0.34
CA LEU A 249 1.66 -14.90 0.32
C LEU A 249 2.06 -15.59 1.63
N ALA A 250 3.22 -15.26 2.21
CA ALA A 250 3.71 -15.93 3.41
C ALA A 250 2.71 -15.83 4.58
N GLY A 251 2.65 -16.89 5.41
CA GLY A 251 1.88 -16.86 6.65
C GLY A 251 0.37 -16.76 6.47
N ASN A 252 -0.18 -17.38 5.45
CA ASN A 252 -1.61 -17.51 5.20
C ASN A 252 -2.12 -18.94 5.52
N SER A 253 -3.35 -19.28 5.11
CA SER A 253 -4.03 -20.53 5.49
C SER A 253 -4.47 -21.37 4.28
N PHE A 254 -4.00 -21.05 3.07
CA PHE A 254 -4.36 -21.80 1.86
C PHE A 254 -3.48 -23.05 1.69
N THR A 255 -4.04 -24.04 1.02
CA THR A 255 -3.35 -25.29 0.62
C THR A 255 -3.39 -25.51 -0.88
N ASP A 256 -4.41 -24.97 -1.56
CA ASP A 256 -4.62 -25.13 -3.01
C ASP A 256 -3.94 -24.00 -3.80
N LEU A 257 -2.95 -24.37 -4.62
CA LEU A 257 -2.23 -23.47 -5.52
C LEU A 257 -2.80 -23.49 -6.96
N SER A 258 -3.86 -24.25 -7.23
CA SER A 258 -4.43 -24.37 -8.58
C SER A 258 -4.83 -23.03 -9.22
N PRO A 259 -5.29 -21.99 -8.45
CA PRO A 259 -5.56 -20.67 -9.01
C PRO A 259 -4.33 -19.97 -9.60
N LEU A 260 -3.11 -20.33 -9.17
CA LEU A 260 -1.88 -19.71 -9.66
C LEU A 260 -1.37 -20.32 -10.98
N ARG A 261 -1.94 -21.44 -11.42
CA ARG A 261 -1.48 -22.17 -12.62
C ARG A 261 -1.37 -21.29 -13.88
N GLY A 262 -2.24 -20.30 -14.02
CA GLY A 262 -2.31 -19.40 -15.16
C GLY A 262 -1.46 -18.12 -15.04
N VAL A 263 -0.84 -17.89 -13.88
CA VAL A 263 -0.09 -16.64 -13.60
C VAL A 263 1.38 -16.81 -14.03
N THR A 264 1.58 -17.09 -15.30
CA THR A 264 2.87 -17.51 -15.88
C THR A 264 3.92 -16.39 -15.94
N THR A 265 3.55 -15.16 -15.62
CA THR A 265 4.46 -13.99 -15.54
C THR A 265 5.24 -13.90 -14.24
N LEU A 266 4.92 -14.76 -13.24
CA LEU A 266 5.59 -14.73 -11.94
C LEU A 266 7.09 -15.04 -12.07
N GLU A 267 7.90 -14.12 -11.54
CA GLU A 267 9.34 -14.24 -11.37
C GLU A 267 9.72 -14.51 -9.90
N TYR A 268 8.97 -13.93 -8.97
CA TYR A 268 9.15 -14.12 -7.52
C TYR A 268 7.84 -14.59 -6.89
N LEU A 269 7.91 -15.74 -6.20
CA LEU A 269 6.76 -16.31 -5.46
C LEU A 269 7.17 -16.72 -4.06
N GLU A 270 6.59 -16.08 -3.05
CA GLU A 270 6.79 -16.39 -1.63
C GLU A 270 5.56 -17.09 -1.04
N LEU A 271 5.76 -18.33 -0.62
CA LEU A 271 4.74 -19.22 -0.06
C LEU A 271 5.09 -19.72 1.35
N THR A 272 6.03 -19.05 2.01
CA THR A 272 6.55 -19.39 3.32
C THR A 272 5.45 -19.54 4.37
N GLY A 273 5.51 -20.59 5.22
CA GLY A 273 4.64 -20.71 6.40
C GLY A 273 3.17 -20.89 6.08
N ASN A 274 2.87 -21.67 5.05
CA ASN A 274 1.54 -22.17 4.73
C ASN A 274 1.47 -23.69 5.01
N ASP A 275 0.36 -24.33 4.70
CA ASP A 275 0.19 -25.79 4.88
C ASP A 275 0.25 -26.53 3.52
N ILE A 276 1.19 -26.12 2.64
CA ILE A 276 1.28 -26.61 1.26
C ILE A 276 1.85 -28.03 1.25
N THR A 277 1.17 -28.90 0.49
CA THR A 277 1.59 -30.29 0.24
C THR A 277 1.78 -30.59 -1.24
N ASP A 278 1.06 -29.89 -2.11
CA ASP A 278 1.07 -30.08 -3.57
C ASP A 278 1.47 -28.77 -4.29
N ILE A 279 2.60 -28.83 -5.01
CA ILE A 279 3.10 -27.74 -5.85
C ILE A 279 3.00 -28.04 -7.34
N THR A 280 2.22 -29.06 -7.73
CA THR A 280 1.98 -29.42 -9.13
C THR A 280 1.50 -28.21 -9.98
N PRO A 281 0.66 -27.29 -9.46
CA PRO A 281 0.26 -26.11 -10.20
C PRO A 281 1.41 -25.19 -10.64
N LEU A 282 2.58 -25.28 -9.99
CA LEU A 282 3.75 -24.43 -10.28
C LEU A 282 4.59 -24.93 -11.49
N SER A 283 4.30 -26.15 -11.99
CA SER A 283 5.07 -26.76 -13.09
C SER A 283 5.06 -25.95 -14.40
N GLY A 284 4.03 -25.12 -14.61
CA GLY A 284 3.87 -24.25 -15.79
C GLY A 284 4.38 -22.80 -15.59
N LEU A 285 4.86 -22.44 -14.41
CA LEU A 285 5.35 -21.08 -14.12
C LEU A 285 6.82 -20.93 -14.56
N THR A 286 7.03 -20.86 -15.85
CA THR A 286 8.37 -20.97 -16.48
C THR A 286 9.24 -19.72 -16.33
N ASN A 287 8.71 -18.62 -15.80
CA ASN A 287 9.47 -17.39 -15.54
C ASN A 287 9.96 -17.28 -14.10
N LEU A 288 9.65 -18.27 -13.23
CA LEU A 288 10.10 -18.23 -11.84
C LEU A 288 11.62 -18.24 -11.73
N MET A 289 12.16 -17.18 -11.10
CA MET A 289 13.57 -17.03 -10.75
C MET A 289 13.81 -17.25 -9.25
N ALA A 290 12.81 -16.98 -8.42
CA ALA A 290 12.91 -17.22 -6.98
C ALA A 290 11.60 -17.76 -6.42
N LEU A 291 11.68 -18.90 -5.74
CA LEU A 291 10.57 -19.58 -5.10
C LEU A 291 10.90 -19.88 -3.63
N ASP A 292 10.10 -19.32 -2.73
CA ASP A 292 10.25 -19.53 -1.30
C ASP A 292 9.16 -20.44 -0.75
N LEU A 293 9.51 -21.67 -0.40
CA LEU A 293 8.65 -22.71 0.15
C LEU A 293 8.94 -23.02 1.63
N ARG A 294 9.72 -22.17 2.31
CA ARG A 294 10.10 -22.39 3.71
C ARG A 294 8.88 -22.61 4.61
N PHE A 295 9.10 -23.33 5.70
CA PHE A 295 8.06 -23.58 6.72
C PHE A 295 6.76 -24.18 6.16
N ASN A 296 6.88 -25.11 5.20
CA ASN A 296 5.82 -26.00 4.74
C ASN A 296 6.20 -27.43 5.12
N PRO A 297 6.01 -27.84 6.38
CA PRO A 297 6.55 -29.11 6.88
C PRO A 297 5.90 -30.33 6.24
N ASN A 298 4.74 -30.19 5.63
CA ASN A 298 4.04 -31.28 4.95
C ASN A 298 4.44 -31.42 3.47
N LEU A 299 5.27 -30.51 2.94
CA LEU A 299 5.80 -30.60 1.59
C LEU A 299 6.94 -31.62 1.53
N THR A 300 6.72 -32.68 0.78
CA THR A 300 7.71 -33.78 0.55
C THR A 300 8.04 -33.97 -0.94
N ASN A 301 7.11 -33.69 -1.83
CA ASN A 301 7.23 -33.91 -3.26
C ASN A 301 7.45 -32.59 -4.02
N ILE A 302 8.57 -32.48 -4.73
CA ILE A 302 8.91 -31.33 -5.58
C ILE A 302 9.04 -31.72 -7.06
N GLN A 303 8.37 -32.77 -7.50
CA GLN A 303 8.42 -33.24 -8.89
C GLN A 303 8.07 -32.13 -9.89
N ALA A 304 7.14 -31.25 -9.53
CA ALA A 304 6.75 -30.10 -10.35
C ALA A 304 7.91 -29.16 -10.71
N LEU A 305 8.95 -29.06 -9.84
CA LEU A 305 10.13 -28.23 -10.12
C LEU A 305 11.09 -28.92 -11.12
N PHE A 306 11.10 -30.25 -11.13
CA PHE A 306 11.85 -31.00 -12.16
C PHE A 306 11.16 -30.90 -13.53
N GLU A 307 9.85 -30.92 -13.57
CA GLU A 307 9.01 -30.84 -14.77
C GLU A 307 8.93 -29.40 -15.32
N ASN A 308 9.16 -28.39 -14.48
CA ASN A 308 9.15 -27.00 -14.96
C ASN A 308 10.42 -26.71 -15.78
N PRO A 309 10.28 -26.44 -17.10
CA PRO A 309 11.42 -26.22 -17.98
C PRO A 309 12.10 -24.85 -17.75
N GLY A 310 11.43 -23.92 -17.07
CA GLY A 310 11.97 -22.59 -16.78
C GLY A 310 12.86 -22.57 -15.55
N ILE A 311 12.67 -23.51 -14.60
CA ILE A 311 13.50 -23.57 -13.39
C ILE A 311 14.83 -24.25 -13.70
N GLY A 312 15.95 -23.58 -13.41
CA GLY A 312 17.29 -24.09 -13.73
C GLY A 312 18.42 -23.23 -13.21
N SER A 313 19.44 -23.04 -14.03
CA SER A 313 20.67 -22.35 -13.61
C SER A 313 20.43 -20.87 -13.31
N GLY A 314 20.79 -20.49 -12.08
CA GLY A 314 20.66 -19.11 -11.60
C GLY A 314 19.39 -18.83 -10.78
N ASP A 315 18.44 -19.78 -10.77
CA ASP A 315 17.23 -19.64 -9.99
C ASP A 315 17.44 -20.08 -8.55
N ILE A 316 16.63 -19.57 -7.64
CA ILE A 316 16.73 -19.81 -6.21
C ILE A 316 15.47 -20.53 -5.72
N VAL A 317 15.66 -21.64 -5.01
CA VAL A 317 14.55 -22.34 -4.32
C VAL A 317 14.90 -22.51 -2.84
N GLU A 318 14.09 -21.91 -1.98
CA GLU A 318 14.18 -22.00 -0.52
C GLU A 318 13.34 -23.16 0.01
N LEU A 319 13.98 -24.15 0.63
CA LEU A 319 13.34 -25.38 1.14
C LEU A 319 13.54 -25.60 2.64
N ARG A 320 14.00 -24.59 3.38
CA ARG A 320 14.21 -24.72 4.85
C ARG A 320 12.89 -25.04 5.55
N HIS A 321 12.94 -25.94 6.55
CA HIS A 321 11.77 -26.39 7.30
C HIS A 321 10.66 -27.01 6.42
N THR A 322 11.07 -27.73 5.36
CA THR A 322 10.22 -28.67 4.59
C THR A 322 10.68 -30.11 4.84
N ASN A 323 9.89 -31.10 4.42
CA ASN A 323 10.25 -32.51 4.47
C ASN A 323 10.68 -33.08 3.09
N VAL A 324 11.20 -32.22 2.21
CA VAL A 324 11.76 -32.63 0.91
C VAL A 324 13.03 -33.44 1.12
N SER A 325 13.12 -34.60 0.44
CA SER A 325 14.26 -35.52 0.60
C SER A 325 15.59 -34.89 0.15
N CYS A 326 16.71 -35.31 0.80
CA CYS A 326 18.04 -34.87 0.37
C CYS A 326 18.36 -35.27 -1.07
N SER A 327 17.84 -36.42 -1.52
CA SER A 327 17.98 -36.86 -2.92
C SER A 327 17.35 -35.90 -3.89
N ASP A 328 16.15 -35.41 -3.59
CA ASP A 328 15.44 -34.49 -4.48
C ASP A 328 16.04 -33.08 -4.43
N GLN A 329 16.50 -32.63 -3.25
CA GLN A 329 17.27 -31.39 -3.13
C GLN A 329 18.56 -31.44 -3.99
N ALA A 330 19.29 -32.57 -3.95
CA ALA A 330 20.50 -32.76 -4.75
C ALA A 330 20.21 -32.78 -6.26
N LYS A 331 19.17 -33.47 -6.70
CA LYS A 331 18.75 -33.49 -8.11
C LYS A 331 18.33 -32.07 -8.60
N LEU A 332 17.68 -31.28 -7.73
CA LEU A 332 17.32 -29.91 -8.09
C LEU A 332 18.58 -29.05 -8.24
N ALA A 333 19.57 -29.23 -7.38
CA ALA A 333 20.88 -28.57 -7.48
C ALA A 333 21.65 -29.01 -8.75
N GLU A 334 21.55 -30.30 -9.17
CA GLU A 334 22.13 -30.80 -10.43
C GLU A 334 21.51 -30.12 -11.66
N LYS A 335 20.25 -29.65 -11.56
CA LYS A 335 19.57 -28.84 -12.59
C LYS A 335 20.14 -27.40 -12.66
N GLY A 336 21.05 -27.04 -11.74
CA GLY A 336 21.69 -25.71 -11.67
C GLY A 336 20.99 -24.72 -10.74
N VAL A 337 19.96 -25.15 -10.02
CA VAL A 337 19.22 -24.31 -9.08
C VAL A 337 20.04 -24.09 -7.82
N GLU A 338 20.05 -22.86 -7.30
CA GLU A 338 20.54 -22.56 -5.94
C GLU A 338 19.51 -23.03 -4.93
N VAL A 339 19.70 -24.24 -4.38
CA VAL A 339 18.82 -24.80 -3.36
C VAL A 339 19.28 -24.37 -1.97
N ARG A 340 18.48 -23.56 -1.28
CA ARG A 340 18.76 -23.09 0.08
C ARG A 340 18.05 -23.96 1.10
N THR A 341 18.84 -24.61 1.94
CA THR A 341 18.40 -25.53 2.98
C THR A 341 19.02 -25.16 4.32
N GLU A 342 18.63 -25.86 5.40
CA GLU A 342 19.23 -25.62 6.72
C GLU A 342 20.73 -25.94 6.72
N LEU A 343 21.53 -25.12 7.41
CA LEU A 343 22.98 -25.27 7.54
C LEU A 343 23.39 -26.60 8.22
N PHE A 344 22.47 -27.25 8.95
CA PHE A 344 22.67 -28.49 9.70
C PHE A 344 21.75 -29.64 9.24
N SER A 345 21.15 -29.54 8.03
CA SER A 345 20.35 -30.64 7.50
C SER A 345 21.25 -31.85 7.28
N SER A 346 20.70 -33.04 7.52
CA SER A 346 21.35 -34.32 7.20
C SER A 346 21.85 -34.41 5.75
N CYS A 347 21.40 -33.46 4.90
CA CYS A 347 21.77 -33.33 3.50
C CYS A 347 23.17 -32.72 3.29
N ALA A 348 23.73 -31.97 4.23
CA ALA A 348 25.04 -31.32 4.09
C ALA A 348 26.23 -32.31 4.06
N THR A 349 26.01 -33.57 4.44
CA THR A 349 27.05 -34.62 4.44
C THR A 349 27.26 -35.26 3.08
N VAL A 350 26.34 -35.14 2.15
CA VAL A 350 26.44 -35.80 0.82
C VAL A 350 27.31 -35.01 -0.18
N SER A 351 27.43 -33.69 -0.01
CA SER A 351 28.19 -32.83 -0.94
C SER A 351 29.72 -32.76 -0.68
N ARG A 352 30.23 -33.37 0.44
CA ARG A 352 31.67 -33.34 0.76
C ARG A 352 32.46 -34.63 0.40
N GLN A 353 31.83 -35.58 -0.29
CA GLN A 353 32.49 -36.84 -0.72
C GLN A 353 32.61 -37.00 -2.23
N ARG A 354 32.69 -35.93 -2.99
CA ARG A 354 33.09 -36.00 -4.43
C ARG A 354 34.14 -34.94 -4.75
#